data_f34acdcde13361a59745db73445c4bbc
#
_entry.id   f34acdcde13361a59745db73445c4bbc
#
_cell.length_a   1.000
_cell.length_b   1.000
_cell.length_c   1.000
_cell.angle_alpha   90.00
_cell.angle_beta   90.00
_cell.angle_gamma   90.00
#
_symmetry.space_group_name_H-M   'P 1'
#
loop_
_entity.id
_entity.type
_entity.pdbx_description
1 polymer ?
#
loop_
_entity_poly.entity_id
_entity_poly.type
_entity_poly.pdbx_seq_one_letter_code
_entity_poly.pdbx_strand_id
1 'polypeptide(L)'
;MIRSIYAAVDSLLGYAKNCGLMDALDETFCRNALLSELKLESYEKQSNSVDFPDCLNLLCDYAAEQGQIHDTIAERDLFDTRLMGCVTPRPSEVVRKFWSLYQESPKKATDYFYKLSQDCNYIRRDRIAKDEQWTTKTKYGELEISINLSKPEKDPRDIAAAKLKKASGYPKCLLCVENVGYAGTISHPARQNLRVMPVTVNGQPWGFQYSPYVYYNEHAIVMNTQHTPMV
;
A
#
# COMPACT_ATOMS: atom_id res chain seq x y z
N MET A 1 -3.10 -17.36 21.71
CA MET A 1 -2.24 -16.49 20.88
C MET A 1 -1.96 -17.11 19.51
N ILE A 2 -1.25 -18.22 19.33
CA ILE A 2 -0.92 -18.80 18.01
C ILE A 2 -2.15 -19.07 17.12
N ARG A 3 -3.24 -19.63 17.65
CA ARG A 3 -4.47 -19.85 16.86
C ARG A 3 -5.11 -18.55 16.35
N SER A 4 -5.01 -17.45 17.08
CA SER A 4 -5.51 -16.15 16.63
C SER A 4 -4.67 -15.58 15.46
N ILE A 5 -3.38 -15.88 15.39
CA ILE A 5 -2.52 -15.47 14.29
C ILE A 5 -2.83 -16.24 13.02
N TYR A 6 -3.05 -17.55 13.11
CA TYR A 6 -3.51 -18.34 11.95
C TYR A 6 -4.87 -17.86 11.44
N ALA A 7 -5.81 -17.52 12.35
CA ALA A 7 -7.08 -16.93 11.95
C ALA A 7 -6.90 -15.59 11.23
N ALA A 8 -5.96 -14.73 11.68
CA ALA A 8 -5.65 -13.47 11.01
C ALA A 8 -5.02 -13.69 9.62
N VAL A 9 -4.13 -14.70 9.46
CA VAL A 9 -3.60 -15.10 8.15
C VAL A 9 -4.71 -15.57 7.22
N ASP A 10 -5.60 -16.47 7.69
CA ASP A 10 -6.72 -16.97 6.89
C ASP A 10 -7.70 -15.85 6.52
N SER A 11 -7.92 -14.90 7.42
CA SER A 11 -8.77 -13.73 7.19
C SER A 11 -8.19 -12.81 6.12
N LEU A 12 -6.88 -12.55 6.15
CA LEU A 12 -6.20 -11.75 5.14
C LEU A 12 -6.26 -12.44 3.75
N LEU A 13 -6.06 -13.77 3.70
CA LEU A 13 -6.20 -14.55 2.47
C LEU A 13 -7.65 -14.52 1.94
N GLY A 14 -8.62 -14.66 2.85
CA GLY A 14 -10.04 -14.54 2.52
C GLY A 14 -10.41 -13.16 1.97
N TYR A 15 -9.94 -12.11 2.62
CA TYR A 15 -10.08 -10.73 2.14
C TYR A 15 -9.49 -10.56 0.74
N ALA A 16 -8.25 -10.99 0.53
CA ALA A 16 -7.57 -10.87 -0.76
C ALA A 16 -8.33 -11.58 -1.89
N LYS A 17 -8.87 -12.77 -1.64
CA LYS A 17 -9.73 -13.49 -2.61
C LYS A 17 -11.03 -12.72 -2.90
N ASN A 18 -11.71 -12.27 -1.86
CA ASN A 18 -12.98 -11.56 -2.00
C ASN A 18 -12.83 -10.22 -2.75
N CYS A 19 -11.70 -9.54 -2.60
CA CYS A 19 -11.36 -8.33 -3.34
C CYS A 19 -10.81 -8.60 -4.75
N GLY A 20 -10.53 -9.85 -5.10
CA GLY A 20 -9.94 -10.22 -6.39
C GLY A 20 -8.46 -9.81 -6.53
N LEU A 21 -7.74 -9.74 -5.40
CA LEU A 21 -6.29 -9.50 -5.38
C LEU A 21 -5.51 -10.76 -5.75
N MET A 22 -6.06 -11.93 -5.47
CA MET A 22 -5.43 -13.21 -5.81
C MET A 22 -6.48 -14.22 -6.29
N ASP A 23 -6.05 -15.15 -7.13
CA ASP A 23 -6.83 -16.30 -7.51
C ASP A 23 -6.78 -17.40 -6.43
N ALA A 24 -7.75 -18.33 -6.45
CA ALA A 24 -7.77 -19.47 -5.54
C ALA A 24 -6.53 -20.37 -5.69
N LEU A 25 -5.93 -20.42 -6.89
CA LEU A 25 -4.71 -21.18 -7.15
C LEU A 25 -3.49 -20.60 -6.44
N ASP A 26 -3.49 -19.29 -6.17
CA ASP A 26 -2.38 -18.59 -5.51
C ASP A 26 -2.43 -18.68 -3.98
N GLU A 27 -3.53 -19.19 -3.41
CA GLU A 27 -3.75 -19.17 -1.95
C GLU A 27 -2.60 -19.80 -1.16
N THR A 28 -2.13 -20.97 -1.61
CA THR A 28 -1.02 -21.66 -0.91
C THR A 28 0.28 -20.88 -1.03
N PHE A 29 0.57 -20.28 -2.19
CA PHE A 29 1.74 -19.46 -2.41
C PHE A 29 1.72 -18.21 -1.51
N CYS A 30 0.60 -17.48 -1.49
CA CYS A 30 0.42 -16.29 -0.66
C CYS A 30 0.48 -16.63 0.83
N ARG A 31 -0.13 -17.75 1.25
CA ARG A 31 -0.05 -18.23 2.64
C ARG A 31 1.40 -18.46 3.05
N ASN A 32 2.16 -19.21 2.27
CA ASN A 32 3.55 -19.51 2.58
C ASN A 32 4.41 -18.24 2.63
N ALA A 33 4.14 -17.25 1.76
CA ALA A 33 4.80 -15.95 1.82
C ALA A 33 4.47 -15.20 3.13
N LEU A 34 3.19 -15.19 3.55
CA LEU A 34 2.78 -14.60 4.83
C LEU A 34 3.43 -15.30 6.03
N LEU A 35 3.45 -16.64 6.05
CA LEU A 35 4.09 -17.41 7.11
C LEU A 35 5.59 -17.10 7.20
N SER A 36 6.25 -16.96 6.06
CA SER A 36 7.67 -16.56 5.97
C SER A 36 7.92 -15.16 6.54
N GLU A 37 7.09 -14.17 6.20
CA GLU A 37 7.21 -12.81 6.74
C GLU A 37 6.97 -12.78 8.26
N LEU A 38 6.04 -13.59 8.75
CA LEU A 38 5.72 -13.73 10.17
C LEU A 38 6.67 -14.65 10.93
N LYS A 39 7.63 -15.31 10.25
CA LYS A 39 8.54 -16.30 10.81
C LYS A 39 7.81 -17.43 11.55
N LEU A 40 6.70 -17.87 10.99
CA LEU A 40 5.91 -18.98 11.49
C LEU A 40 6.38 -20.29 10.84
N GLU A 41 6.79 -21.25 11.67
CA GLU A 41 7.29 -22.57 11.22
C GLU A 41 6.17 -23.61 11.06
N SER A 42 4.97 -23.29 11.54
CA SER A 42 3.79 -24.17 11.47
C SER A 42 2.56 -23.37 11.09
N TYR A 43 1.52 -24.09 10.66
CA TYR A 43 0.25 -23.49 10.33
C TYR A 43 -0.89 -24.51 10.56
N GLU A 44 -1.98 -24.04 11.12
CA GLU A 44 -3.22 -24.79 11.27
C GLU A 44 -4.39 -23.93 10.79
N LYS A 45 -5.14 -24.41 9.80
CA LYS A 45 -6.28 -23.69 9.24
C LYS A 45 -7.33 -23.40 10.31
N GLN A 46 -7.81 -22.16 10.33
CA GLN A 46 -8.82 -21.70 11.27
C GLN A 46 -10.13 -21.36 10.57
N SER A 47 -11.25 -21.58 11.26
CA SER A 47 -12.59 -21.21 10.78
C SER A 47 -13.05 -19.83 11.24
N ASN A 48 -12.43 -19.27 12.29
CA ASN A 48 -12.78 -17.96 12.81
C ASN A 48 -12.21 -16.89 11.88
N SER A 49 -13.05 -15.91 11.53
CA SER A 49 -12.64 -14.77 10.70
C SER A 49 -12.49 -13.51 11.54
N VAL A 50 -11.56 -12.66 11.11
CA VAL A 50 -11.33 -11.31 11.64
C VAL A 50 -11.45 -10.36 10.46
N ASP A 51 -12.19 -9.27 10.61
CA ASP A 51 -12.40 -8.31 9.54
C ASP A 51 -11.11 -7.56 9.17
N PHE A 52 -11.04 -7.07 7.93
CA PHE A 52 -10.00 -6.14 7.51
C PHE A 52 -10.42 -4.71 7.91
N PRO A 53 -9.54 -3.88 8.52
CA PRO A 53 -8.09 -4.06 8.67
C PRO A 53 -7.62 -4.74 9.96
N ASP A 54 -8.51 -5.23 10.82
CA ASP A 54 -8.15 -5.76 12.14
C ASP A 54 -7.25 -6.99 12.06
N CYS A 55 -7.47 -7.87 11.06
CA CYS A 55 -6.56 -9.00 10.84
C CYS A 55 -5.12 -8.53 10.58
N LEU A 56 -4.94 -7.44 9.83
CA LEU A 56 -3.62 -6.86 9.54
C LEU A 56 -2.98 -6.26 10.80
N ASN A 57 -3.79 -5.59 11.64
CA ASN A 57 -3.34 -5.05 12.92
C ASN A 57 -2.86 -6.17 13.86
N LEU A 58 -3.61 -7.28 13.96
CA LEU A 58 -3.21 -8.45 14.76
C LEU A 58 -1.89 -9.07 14.29
N LEU A 59 -1.65 -9.12 12.98
CA LEU A 59 -0.38 -9.62 12.43
C LEU A 59 0.79 -8.68 12.76
N CYS A 60 0.56 -7.37 12.76
CA CYS A 60 1.56 -6.38 13.19
C CYS A 60 1.82 -6.46 14.70
N ASP A 61 0.77 -6.63 15.52
CA ASP A 61 0.90 -6.82 16.98
C ASP A 61 1.76 -8.05 17.29
N TYR A 62 1.46 -9.18 16.63
CA TYR A 62 2.26 -10.39 16.76
C TYR A 62 3.74 -10.14 16.41
N ALA A 63 4.02 -9.48 15.28
CA ALA A 63 5.40 -9.21 14.88
C ALA A 63 6.14 -8.32 15.90
N ALA A 64 5.44 -7.35 16.50
CA ALA A 64 5.99 -6.51 17.56
C ALA A 64 6.25 -7.31 18.85
N GLU A 65 5.31 -8.16 19.29
CA GLU A 65 5.44 -9.04 20.45
C GLU A 65 6.59 -10.04 20.28
N GLN A 66 6.83 -10.52 19.05
CA GLN A 66 7.96 -11.41 18.74
C GLN A 66 9.28 -10.66 18.52
N GLY A 67 9.32 -9.34 18.68
CA GLY A 67 10.51 -8.53 18.47
C GLY A 67 10.99 -8.49 17.01
N GLN A 68 10.12 -8.79 16.05
CA GLN A 68 10.45 -8.73 14.60
C GLN A 68 10.46 -7.30 14.10
N ILE A 69 9.66 -6.44 14.71
CA ILE A 69 9.58 -5.00 14.48
C ILE A 69 9.51 -4.26 15.82
N HIS A 70 9.90 -3.00 15.84
CA HIS A 70 9.58 -2.14 16.96
C HIS A 70 8.12 -1.65 16.83
N ASP A 71 7.45 -1.46 17.97
CA ASP A 71 6.07 -0.98 18.00
C ASP A 71 6.00 0.54 17.76
N THR A 72 6.40 0.94 16.55
CA THR A 72 6.31 2.31 16.05
C THR A 72 5.45 2.37 14.80
N ILE A 73 4.78 3.49 14.55
CA ILE A 73 3.95 3.68 13.35
C ILE A 73 4.76 3.40 12.08
N ALA A 74 6.02 3.87 12.04
CA ALA A 74 6.88 3.70 10.87
C ALA A 74 7.19 2.22 10.58
N GLU A 75 7.55 1.43 11.59
CA GLU A 75 7.86 0.02 11.38
C GLU A 75 6.62 -0.83 11.15
N ARG A 76 5.50 -0.52 11.80
CA ARG A 76 4.20 -1.13 11.48
C ARG A 76 3.81 -0.87 10.03
N ASP A 77 3.99 0.35 9.52
CA ASP A 77 3.71 0.70 8.12
C ASP A 77 4.61 -0.02 7.11
N LEU A 78 5.86 -0.27 7.48
CA LEU A 78 6.74 -1.10 6.66
C LEU A 78 6.29 -2.56 6.65
N PHE A 79 5.88 -3.08 7.80
CA PHE A 79 5.53 -4.49 7.96
C PHE A 79 4.17 -4.81 7.33
N ASP A 80 3.14 -4.01 7.58
CA ASP A 80 1.82 -4.23 6.97
C ASP A 80 1.86 -4.14 5.45
N THR A 81 2.70 -3.23 4.90
CA THR A 81 2.91 -3.13 3.46
C THR A 81 3.59 -4.38 2.90
N ARG A 82 4.52 -5.01 3.64
CA ARG A 82 5.11 -6.31 3.28
C ARG A 82 4.06 -7.42 3.26
N LEU A 83 3.24 -7.51 4.30
CA LEU A 83 2.15 -8.50 4.36
C LEU A 83 1.17 -8.33 3.19
N MET A 84 0.75 -7.09 2.92
CA MET A 84 -0.09 -6.80 1.76
C MET A 84 0.60 -7.12 0.43
N GLY A 85 1.91 -6.95 0.35
CA GLY A 85 2.72 -7.35 -0.80
C GLY A 85 2.63 -8.84 -1.13
N CYS A 86 2.46 -9.70 -0.12
CA CYS A 86 2.30 -11.15 -0.29
C CYS A 86 1.00 -11.53 -1.03
N VAL A 87 -0.03 -10.70 -0.93
CA VAL A 87 -1.36 -10.96 -1.51
C VAL A 87 -1.71 -10.00 -2.65
N THR A 88 -0.84 -9.06 -3.00
CA THR A 88 -1.06 -8.10 -4.10
C THR A 88 -0.63 -8.72 -5.43
N PRO A 89 -1.46 -8.70 -6.49
CA PRO A 89 -1.14 -9.30 -7.79
C PRO A 89 0.17 -8.75 -8.36
N ARG A 90 0.87 -9.56 -9.16
CA ARG A 90 2.10 -9.14 -9.83
C ARG A 90 1.85 -7.95 -10.76
N PRO A 91 2.84 -7.03 -10.94
CA PRO A 91 2.69 -5.89 -11.84
C PRO A 91 2.24 -6.27 -13.25
N SER A 92 2.79 -7.37 -13.81
CA SER A 92 2.43 -7.85 -15.13
C SER A 92 0.96 -8.29 -15.27
N GLU A 93 0.37 -8.85 -14.22
CA GLU A 93 -1.04 -9.25 -14.18
C GLU A 93 -1.94 -8.00 -14.16
N VAL A 94 -1.62 -7.07 -13.27
CA VAL A 94 -2.37 -5.82 -13.12
C VAL A 94 -2.34 -5.01 -14.41
N VAL A 95 -1.17 -4.89 -15.04
CA VAL A 95 -1.00 -4.18 -16.31
C VAL A 95 -1.80 -4.85 -17.44
N ARG A 96 -1.74 -6.18 -17.56
CA ARG A 96 -2.53 -6.91 -18.57
C ARG A 96 -4.02 -6.71 -18.37
N LYS A 97 -4.51 -6.83 -17.13
CA LYS A 97 -5.93 -6.64 -16.80
C LYS A 97 -6.39 -5.21 -17.05
N PHE A 98 -5.59 -4.22 -16.67
CA PHE A 98 -5.87 -2.82 -16.94
C PHE A 98 -6.05 -2.56 -18.43
N TRP A 99 -5.10 -2.97 -19.26
CA TRP A 99 -5.17 -2.73 -20.71
C TRP A 99 -6.26 -3.55 -21.41
N SER A 100 -6.59 -4.74 -20.90
CA SER A 100 -7.76 -5.50 -21.38
C SER A 100 -9.06 -4.72 -21.11
N LEU A 101 -9.23 -4.22 -19.90
CA LEU A 101 -10.42 -3.41 -19.54
C LEU A 101 -10.45 -2.07 -20.29
N TYR A 102 -9.30 -1.50 -20.59
CA TYR A 102 -9.19 -0.25 -21.34
C TYR A 102 -9.73 -0.39 -22.76
N GLN A 103 -9.58 -1.56 -23.41
CA GLN A 103 -10.16 -1.82 -24.73
C GLN A 103 -11.71 -1.81 -24.69
N GLU A 104 -12.30 -2.14 -23.54
CA GLU A 104 -13.75 -2.07 -23.35
C GLU A 104 -14.19 -0.65 -23.02
N SER A 105 -13.54 -0.03 -22.05
CA SER A 105 -13.80 1.34 -21.58
C SER A 105 -12.62 1.85 -20.75
N PRO A 106 -12.09 3.06 -21.04
CA PRO A 106 -11.10 3.72 -20.19
C PRO A 106 -11.56 3.83 -18.72
N LYS A 107 -12.83 4.12 -18.50
CA LYS A 107 -13.41 4.21 -17.15
C LYS A 107 -13.34 2.88 -16.41
N LYS A 108 -13.66 1.75 -17.06
CA LYS A 108 -13.56 0.43 -16.41
C LYS A 108 -12.12 0.14 -15.97
N ALA A 109 -11.13 0.52 -16.77
CA ALA A 109 -9.73 0.32 -16.45
C ALA A 109 -9.29 1.19 -15.25
N THR A 110 -9.66 2.46 -15.23
CA THR A 110 -9.32 3.35 -14.12
C THR A 110 -10.06 2.98 -12.83
N ASP A 111 -11.34 2.62 -12.90
CA ASP A 111 -12.12 2.13 -11.75
C ASP A 111 -11.48 0.86 -11.15
N TYR A 112 -11.09 -0.10 -11.99
CA TYR A 112 -10.37 -1.30 -11.57
C TYR A 112 -9.07 -0.95 -10.85
N PHE A 113 -8.27 -0.06 -11.43
CA PHE A 113 -6.97 0.27 -10.88
C PHE A 113 -7.07 1.10 -9.59
N TYR A 114 -8.08 1.98 -9.48
CA TYR A 114 -8.38 2.70 -8.25
C TYR A 114 -8.81 1.74 -7.14
N LYS A 115 -9.76 0.85 -7.45
CA LYS A 115 -10.21 -0.18 -6.51
C LYS A 115 -9.07 -1.08 -6.06
N LEU A 116 -8.22 -1.55 -6.97
CA LEU A 116 -7.03 -2.33 -6.64
C LEU A 116 -6.13 -1.57 -5.66
N SER A 117 -5.87 -0.29 -5.90
CA SER A 117 -5.02 0.55 -5.05
C SER A 117 -5.57 0.72 -3.64
N GLN A 118 -6.90 0.67 -3.48
CA GLN A 118 -7.57 0.65 -2.18
C GLN A 118 -7.52 -0.73 -1.54
N ASP A 119 -7.87 -1.77 -2.28
CA ASP A 119 -7.98 -3.13 -1.76
C ASP A 119 -6.63 -3.71 -1.35
N CYS A 120 -5.53 -3.37 -2.04
CA CYS A 120 -4.18 -3.75 -1.61
C CYS A 120 -3.62 -2.84 -0.49
N ASN A 121 -4.45 -2.01 0.13
CA ASN A 121 -4.07 -1.10 1.22
C ASN A 121 -2.95 -0.11 0.85
N TYR A 122 -2.75 0.17 -0.44
CA TYR A 122 -1.86 1.25 -0.86
C TYR A 122 -2.51 2.61 -0.58
N ILE A 123 -3.80 2.74 -0.88
CA ILE A 123 -4.68 3.83 -0.41
C ILE A 123 -5.37 3.35 0.87
N ARG A 124 -4.96 3.86 2.01
CA ARG A 124 -5.41 3.43 3.34
C ARG A 124 -6.74 4.07 3.70
N ARG A 125 -7.85 3.43 3.29
CA ARG A 125 -9.22 3.96 3.50
C ARG A 125 -9.56 4.22 4.96
N ASP A 126 -9.12 3.33 5.86
CA ASP A 126 -9.32 3.45 7.30
C ASP A 126 -8.67 4.70 7.92
N ARG A 127 -7.54 5.13 7.35
CA ARG A 127 -6.88 6.37 7.76
C ARG A 127 -7.54 7.59 7.12
N ILE A 128 -7.85 7.52 5.82
CA ILE A 128 -8.51 8.60 5.09
C ILE A 128 -9.89 8.92 5.69
N ALA A 129 -10.60 7.90 6.19
CA ALA A 129 -11.88 8.10 6.87
C ALA A 129 -11.79 8.94 8.16
N LYS A 130 -10.59 9.17 8.68
CA LYS A 130 -10.32 10.03 9.84
C LYS A 130 -9.98 11.47 9.44
N ASP A 131 -9.75 11.74 8.14
CA ASP A 131 -9.45 13.08 7.65
C ASP A 131 -10.68 13.98 7.87
N GLU A 132 -10.44 15.18 8.38
CA GLU A 132 -11.48 16.18 8.61
C GLU A 132 -11.52 17.17 7.46
N GLN A 133 -12.71 17.47 6.97
CA GLN A 133 -12.91 18.43 5.88
C GLN A 133 -14.08 19.34 6.20
N TRP A 134 -13.91 20.64 5.91
CA TRP A 134 -14.97 21.63 5.99
C TRP A 134 -14.74 22.78 5.02
N THR A 135 -15.78 23.57 4.79
CA THR A 135 -15.69 24.79 3.98
C THR A 135 -15.81 26.03 4.86
N THR A 136 -15.14 27.11 4.50
CA THR A 136 -15.26 28.42 5.14
C THR A 136 -15.38 29.53 4.13
N LYS A 137 -16.27 30.51 4.42
CA LYS A 137 -16.45 31.68 3.56
C LYS A 137 -15.38 32.73 3.86
N THR A 138 -14.77 33.26 2.82
CA THR A 138 -13.80 34.36 2.89
C THR A 138 -14.22 35.47 1.95
N LYS A 139 -13.54 36.62 2.05
CA LYS A 139 -13.74 37.73 1.10
C LYS A 139 -13.34 37.38 -0.34
N TYR A 140 -12.63 36.29 -0.57
CA TYR A 140 -12.21 35.83 -1.90
C TYR A 140 -13.04 34.65 -2.44
N GLY A 141 -14.04 34.21 -1.68
CA GLY A 141 -14.88 33.05 -2.01
C GLY A 141 -14.87 32.01 -0.91
N GLU A 142 -15.40 30.84 -1.23
CA GLU A 142 -15.44 29.69 -0.34
C GLU A 142 -14.13 28.91 -0.46
N LEU A 143 -13.55 28.57 0.68
CA LEU A 143 -12.32 27.77 0.78
C LEU A 143 -12.66 26.39 1.39
N GLU A 144 -12.19 25.34 0.76
CA GLU A 144 -12.16 24.01 1.34
C GLU A 144 -10.93 23.87 2.22
N ILE A 145 -11.12 23.42 3.45
CA ILE A 145 -10.06 23.18 4.42
C ILE A 145 -10.08 21.70 4.78
N SER A 146 -8.91 21.08 4.82
CA SER A 146 -8.76 19.70 5.26
C SER A 146 -7.64 19.54 6.28
N ILE A 147 -7.87 18.68 7.29
CA ILE A 147 -6.82 18.15 8.15
C ILE A 147 -6.57 16.71 7.71
N ASN A 148 -5.41 16.47 7.14
CA ASN A 148 -5.03 15.15 6.64
C ASN A 148 -4.42 14.33 7.78
N LEU A 149 -5.26 13.56 8.48
CA LEU A 149 -4.86 12.64 9.54
C LEU A 149 -4.40 11.28 8.98
N SER A 150 -4.62 11.02 7.69
CA SER A 150 -4.18 9.80 7.00
C SER A 150 -2.66 9.76 6.79
N LYS A 151 -2.00 10.93 6.81
CA LYS A 151 -0.55 11.04 6.74
C LYS A 151 0.02 10.97 8.17
N PRO A 152 0.66 9.87 8.57
CA PRO A 152 1.20 9.75 9.92
C PRO A 152 2.25 10.82 10.19
N GLU A 153 2.19 11.44 11.35
CA GLU A 153 3.28 12.28 11.84
C GLU A 153 4.53 11.42 12.06
N LYS A 154 5.66 11.93 11.61
CA LYS A 154 6.93 11.25 11.84
C LYS A 154 7.35 11.44 13.30
N ASP A 155 7.63 10.35 14.01
CA ASP A 155 8.24 10.40 15.34
C ASP A 155 9.57 11.21 15.24
N PRO A 156 9.80 12.19 16.11
CA PRO A 156 11.06 12.94 16.16
C PRO A 156 12.29 12.03 16.26
N ARG A 157 12.17 10.87 16.90
CA ARG A 157 13.23 9.86 17.01
C ARG A 157 13.54 9.23 15.66
N ASP A 158 12.52 8.92 14.86
CA ASP A 158 12.65 8.37 13.51
C ASP A 158 13.26 9.40 12.56
N ILE A 159 12.90 10.68 12.72
CA ILE A 159 13.50 11.78 11.95
C ILE A 159 15.00 11.89 12.28
N ALA A 160 15.37 11.83 13.56
CA ALA A 160 16.77 11.88 14.00
C ALA A 160 17.56 10.66 13.47
N ALA A 161 17.01 9.47 13.59
CA ALA A 161 17.62 8.22 13.07
C ALA A 161 17.79 8.25 11.54
N ALA A 162 16.80 8.79 10.81
CA ALA A 162 16.87 8.93 9.36
C ALA A 162 17.95 9.92 8.91
N LYS A 163 18.18 11.01 9.66
CA LYS A 163 19.25 11.99 9.37
C LYS A 163 20.65 11.41 9.51
N LEU A 164 20.82 10.43 10.39
CA LEU A 164 22.12 9.76 10.60
C LEU A 164 22.42 8.70 9.56
N LYS A 165 21.42 8.22 8.81
CA LYS A 165 21.60 7.22 7.76
C LYS A 165 21.99 7.87 6.45
N LYS A 166 23.06 7.36 5.83
CA LYS A 166 23.44 7.74 4.47
C LYS A 166 22.29 7.37 3.52
N ALA A 167 21.86 8.31 2.68
CA ALA A 167 20.88 8.02 1.65
C ALA A 167 21.37 6.87 0.76
N SER A 168 20.53 5.86 0.56
CA SER A 168 20.88 4.66 -0.22
C SER A 168 21.05 4.97 -1.73
N GLY A 169 20.47 6.08 -2.20
CA GLY A 169 20.42 6.43 -3.62
C GLY A 169 19.46 5.54 -4.43
N TYR A 170 18.76 4.61 -3.78
CA TYR A 170 17.77 3.73 -4.38
C TYR A 170 16.61 3.45 -3.42
N PRO A 171 15.34 3.67 -3.83
CA PRO A 171 14.94 4.44 -5.03
C PRO A 171 15.43 5.89 -4.96
N LYS A 172 15.63 6.52 -6.14
CA LYS A 172 16.15 7.91 -6.18
C LYS A 172 15.21 8.94 -5.55
N CYS A 173 13.90 8.74 -5.70
CA CYS A 173 12.88 9.55 -5.03
C CYS A 173 11.57 8.75 -4.84
N LEU A 174 10.60 9.36 -4.16
CA LEU A 174 9.31 8.74 -3.84
C LEU A 174 8.43 8.43 -5.06
N LEU A 175 8.70 9.04 -6.22
CA LEU A 175 7.94 8.90 -7.45
C LEU A 175 8.65 8.03 -8.51
N CYS A 176 9.90 7.61 -8.29
CA CYS A 176 10.59 6.75 -9.23
C CYS A 176 9.91 5.38 -9.34
N VAL A 177 9.90 4.81 -10.56
CA VAL A 177 9.33 3.47 -10.82
C VAL A 177 10.03 2.36 -10.03
N GLU A 178 11.25 2.59 -9.57
CA GLU A 178 12.03 1.73 -8.68
C GLU A 178 11.32 1.45 -7.33
N ASN A 179 10.31 2.27 -6.98
CA ASN A 179 9.49 2.04 -5.80
C ASN A 179 8.59 0.80 -5.91
N VAL A 180 8.24 0.35 -7.11
CA VAL A 180 7.35 -0.81 -7.28
C VAL A 180 7.99 -2.05 -6.67
N GLY A 181 7.39 -2.56 -5.59
CA GLY A 181 7.91 -3.72 -4.86
C GLY A 181 9.02 -3.41 -3.85
N TYR A 182 9.37 -2.13 -3.66
CA TYR A 182 10.43 -1.75 -2.72
C TYR A 182 10.05 -2.05 -1.27
N ALA A 183 10.97 -2.70 -0.55
CA ALA A 183 10.71 -3.16 0.83
C ALA A 183 10.62 -2.02 1.85
N GLY A 184 11.13 -0.84 1.50
CA GLY A 184 11.15 0.29 2.41
C GLY A 184 12.30 0.29 3.41
N THR A 185 12.46 1.44 4.05
CA THR A 185 13.34 1.68 5.18
C THR A 185 12.69 2.72 6.09
N ILE A 186 13.23 3.00 7.27
CA ILE A 186 12.72 4.07 8.15
C ILE A 186 12.71 5.44 7.45
N SER A 187 13.62 5.67 6.50
CA SER A 187 13.72 6.92 5.74
C SER A 187 12.97 6.93 4.42
N HIS A 188 12.51 5.76 3.93
CA HIS A 188 11.83 5.62 2.65
C HIS A 188 10.69 4.57 2.76
N PRO A 189 9.45 4.92 2.44
CA PRO A 189 8.31 4.04 2.68
C PRO A 189 8.39 2.73 1.87
N ALA A 190 7.84 1.67 2.45
CA ALA A 190 7.61 0.42 1.75
C ALA A 190 6.56 0.59 0.64
N ARG A 191 6.71 -0.17 -0.45
CA ARG A 191 5.88 -0.06 -1.66
C ARG A 191 5.62 -1.42 -2.32
N GLN A 192 5.63 -2.53 -1.57
CA GLN A 192 5.36 -3.85 -2.14
C GLN A 192 3.95 -3.96 -2.73
N ASN A 193 3.01 -3.19 -2.20
CA ASN A 193 1.63 -3.08 -2.68
C ASN A 193 1.42 -1.97 -3.74
N LEU A 194 2.44 -1.18 -4.09
CA LEU A 194 2.35 -0.20 -5.16
C LEU A 194 2.33 -0.88 -6.53
N ARG A 195 1.45 -0.41 -7.40
CA ARG A 195 1.45 -0.72 -8.83
C ARG A 195 1.48 0.58 -9.63
N VAL A 196 2.16 0.55 -10.77
CA VAL A 196 2.30 1.67 -11.69
C VAL A 196 1.91 1.19 -13.08
N MET A 197 1.00 1.91 -13.73
CA MET A 197 0.62 1.63 -15.11
C MET A 197 1.61 2.29 -16.06
N PRO A 198 2.25 1.53 -16.96
CA PRO A 198 3.04 2.12 -18.03
C PRO A 198 2.10 2.77 -19.04
N VAL A 199 2.34 4.05 -19.31
CA VAL A 199 1.60 4.84 -20.29
C VAL A 199 2.60 5.54 -21.23
N THR A 200 2.14 5.92 -22.42
CA THR A 200 2.96 6.67 -23.38
C THR A 200 2.36 8.07 -23.54
N VAL A 201 3.15 9.09 -23.29
CA VAL A 201 2.77 10.49 -23.52
C VAL A 201 3.75 11.12 -24.49
N ASN A 202 3.26 11.62 -25.61
CA ASN A 202 4.08 12.19 -26.70
C ASN A 202 5.24 11.28 -27.13
N GLY A 203 5.00 9.97 -27.25
CA GLY A 203 6.00 8.99 -27.63
C GLY A 203 7.05 8.64 -26.56
N GLN A 204 6.94 9.20 -25.37
CA GLN A 204 7.84 8.93 -24.25
C GLN A 204 7.18 8.03 -23.21
N PRO A 205 7.94 7.17 -22.50
CA PRO A 205 7.42 6.31 -21.45
C PRO A 205 7.15 7.11 -20.17
N TRP A 206 5.95 6.97 -19.65
CA TRP A 206 5.50 7.55 -18.38
C TRP A 206 4.87 6.47 -17.49
N GLY A 207 4.81 6.75 -16.21
CA GLY A 207 4.08 5.94 -15.23
C GLY A 207 2.83 6.68 -14.75
N PHE A 208 1.75 5.94 -14.58
CA PHE A 208 0.52 6.40 -13.95
C PHE A 208 0.25 5.59 -12.69
N GLN A 209 0.00 6.28 -11.57
CA GLN A 209 -0.38 5.68 -10.30
C GLN A 209 -1.38 6.55 -9.56
N TYR A 210 -2.18 5.96 -8.67
CA TYR A 210 -2.92 6.75 -7.69
C TYR A 210 -2.04 7.19 -6.54
N SER A 211 -2.39 8.30 -5.90
CA SER A 211 -1.69 8.80 -4.72
C SER A 211 -2.20 8.09 -3.46
N PRO A 212 -1.33 7.68 -2.54
CA PRO A 212 -1.77 7.19 -1.23
C PRO A 212 -2.25 8.32 -0.31
N TYR A 213 -1.96 9.57 -0.68
CA TYR A 213 -2.38 10.79 0.03
C TYR A 213 -3.46 11.47 -0.79
N VAL A 214 -4.71 11.32 -0.37
CA VAL A 214 -5.87 11.72 -1.15
C VAL A 214 -6.28 13.14 -0.76
N TYR A 215 -6.02 14.11 -1.64
CA TYR A 215 -6.61 15.45 -1.54
C TYR A 215 -7.98 15.52 -2.20
N TYR A 216 -8.19 14.72 -3.25
CA TYR A 216 -9.45 14.53 -3.98
C TYR A 216 -9.65 13.05 -4.23
N ASN A 217 -10.90 12.65 -4.42
CA ASN A 217 -11.20 11.31 -4.89
C ASN A 217 -10.43 11.01 -6.18
N GLU A 218 -9.86 9.82 -6.28
CA GLU A 218 -9.11 9.36 -7.45
C GLU A 218 -7.89 10.24 -7.79
N HIS A 219 -7.29 10.89 -6.77
CA HIS A 219 -6.07 11.67 -6.96
C HIS A 219 -4.96 10.82 -7.57
N ALA A 220 -4.54 11.19 -8.77
CA ALA A 220 -3.58 10.44 -9.57
C ALA A 220 -2.30 11.23 -9.85
N ILE A 221 -1.23 10.51 -10.13
CA ILE A 221 0.09 11.05 -10.44
C ILE A 221 0.54 10.43 -11.77
N VAL A 222 0.90 11.28 -12.73
CA VAL A 222 1.57 10.87 -13.97
C VAL A 222 3.00 11.40 -13.90
N MET A 223 3.98 10.50 -14.03
CA MET A 223 5.39 10.83 -13.86
C MET A 223 6.24 10.22 -14.97
N ASN A 224 7.31 10.91 -15.32
CA ASN A 224 8.30 10.35 -16.24
C ASN A 224 8.99 9.14 -15.59
N THR A 225 9.26 8.09 -16.37
CA THR A 225 9.96 6.88 -15.88
C THR A 225 11.44 7.13 -15.61
N GLN A 226 12.03 8.16 -16.23
CA GLN A 226 13.38 8.61 -15.93
C GLN A 226 13.35 9.63 -14.79
N HIS A 227 14.23 9.43 -13.81
CA HIS A 227 14.36 10.39 -12.71
C HIS A 227 14.89 11.72 -13.24
N THR A 228 14.04 12.74 -13.20
CA THR A 228 14.40 14.12 -13.57
C THR A 228 14.23 15.00 -12.35
N PRO A 229 15.33 15.55 -11.80
CA PRO A 229 15.23 16.49 -10.69
C PRO A 229 14.38 17.71 -11.08
N MET A 230 13.54 18.17 -10.16
CA MET A 230 12.92 19.48 -10.30
C MET A 230 13.99 20.54 -9.98
N VAL A 231 14.31 21.37 -10.92
CA VAL A 231 15.22 22.52 -10.81
C VAL A 231 14.42 23.81 -10.87
#